data_06758d19b2000e5f407c6bee95c2f0d5
#
_entry.id   06758d19b2000e5f407c6bee95c2f0d5
#
_cell.length_a   1.000
_cell.length_b   1.000
_cell.length_c   1.000
_cell.angle_alpha   90.00
_cell.angle_beta   90.00
_cell.angle_gamma   90.00
#
_symmetry.space_group_name_H-M   'P 1'
#
loop_
_entity.id
_entity.type
_entity.pdbx_description
1 polymer ?
#
loop_
_entity_poly.entity_id
_entity_poly.type
_entity_poly.pdbx_seq_one_letter_code
_entity_poly.pdbx_strand_id
1 'polypeptide(L)'
;LFDVNVVAAFVGDEENSSAGMRGALPVIARMIEDEGLEFLAALNTEPGEAGKSGLVGPMVYLGTLGKLMPSFYMRGRGAHVGNCYDGFSAALAVSRLVCAAEGNRYLADPLHGVCEPSGVCLDMKVLRENYSVTVPARAYAYFNCFTTGNTPEKVMHQMKGLASRALAETSAQLAESCEALTEMGYDGSRFVPPEPAVYTLGELE
;
A
#
# COMPACT_ATOMS: atom_id res chain seq x y z
N LEU A 1 -45.84 -6.66 9.01
CA LEU A 1 -45.30 -7.39 7.84
C LEU A 1 -44.73 -6.33 6.90
N PHE A 2 -43.48 -6.49 6.55
CA PHE A 2 -42.84 -5.64 5.54
C PHE A 2 -43.32 -6.14 4.16
N ASP A 3 -43.73 -5.25 3.29
CA ASP A 3 -44.12 -5.55 1.90
C ASP A 3 -42.87 -5.47 1.02
N VAL A 4 -41.87 -6.32 1.35
CA VAL A 4 -40.57 -6.42 0.67
C VAL A 4 -40.16 -7.87 0.51
N ASN A 5 -39.51 -8.18 -0.57
CA ASN A 5 -38.87 -9.46 -0.77
C ASN A 5 -37.43 -9.44 -0.19
N VAL A 6 -36.94 -10.60 0.22
CA VAL A 6 -35.59 -10.76 0.73
C VAL A 6 -34.83 -11.70 -0.19
N VAL A 7 -33.69 -11.23 -0.71
CA VAL A 7 -32.74 -12.06 -1.42
C VAL A 7 -31.59 -12.35 -0.47
N ALA A 8 -31.30 -13.61 -0.19
CA ALA A 8 -30.20 -14.03 0.65
C ALA A 8 -29.07 -14.62 -0.21
N ALA A 9 -27.89 -14.05 -0.13
CA ALA A 9 -26.70 -14.54 -0.81
C ALA A 9 -25.72 -15.13 0.22
N PHE A 10 -25.44 -16.43 0.09
CA PHE A 10 -24.46 -17.14 0.90
C PHE A 10 -23.22 -17.37 0.03
N VAL A 11 -22.17 -16.64 0.30
CA VAL A 11 -20.95 -16.66 -0.50
C VAL A 11 -19.75 -17.04 0.36
N GLY A 12 -18.82 -17.75 -0.21
CA GLY A 12 -17.55 -18.11 0.43
C GLY A 12 -16.39 -17.25 -0.04
N ASP A 13 -15.22 -17.49 0.57
CA ASP A 13 -13.94 -16.98 0.10
C ASP A 13 -13.83 -15.44 0.12
N GLU A 14 -14.45 -14.81 1.15
CA GLU A 14 -14.42 -13.36 1.32
C GLU A 14 -12.97 -12.87 1.53
N GLU A 15 -12.21 -13.54 2.39
CA GLU A 15 -10.85 -13.20 2.77
C GLU A 15 -9.82 -13.37 1.62
N ASN A 16 -10.22 -14.06 0.56
CA ASN A 16 -9.38 -14.30 -0.60
C ASN A 16 -9.96 -13.63 -1.86
N SER A 17 -9.93 -12.31 -1.90
CA SER A 17 -10.43 -11.50 -3.03
C SER A 17 -11.94 -11.60 -3.27
N SER A 18 -12.72 -12.00 -2.27
CA SER A 18 -14.20 -12.10 -2.32
C SER A 18 -14.70 -12.88 -3.55
N ALA A 19 -14.07 -14.01 -3.85
CA ALA A 19 -14.34 -14.77 -5.07
C ALA A 19 -15.82 -15.19 -5.17
N GLY A 20 -16.42 -15.58 -4.05
CA GLY A 20 -17.84 -15.93 -3.99
C GLY A 20 -18.76 -14.77 -4.34
N MET A 21 -18.54 -13.58 -3.79
CA MET A 21 -19.32 -12.38 -4.12
C MET A 21 -19.13 -11.97 -5.58
N ARG A 22 -17.91 -11.99 -6.08
CA ARG A 22 -17.63 -11.70 -7.49
C ARG A 22 -18.35 -12.65 -8.44
N GLY A 23 -18.52 -13.92 -8.05
CA GLY A 23 -19.34 -14.90 -8.78
C GLY A 23 -20.86 -14.65 -8.64
N ALA A 24 -21.31 -14.12 -7.51
CA ALA A 24 -22.72 -13.83 -7.27
C ALA A 24 -23.23 -12.57 -8.00
N LEU A 25 -22.37 -11.55 -8.17
CA LEU A 25 -22.77 -10.27 -8.79
C LEU A 25 -23.43 -10.43 -10.17
N PRO A 26 -22.94 -11.24 -11.12
CA PRO A 26 -23.63 -11.43 -12.40
C PRO A 26 -25.00 -12.11 -12.26
N VAL A 27 -25.20 -12.92 -11.22
CA VAL A 27 -26.51 -13.55 -10.96
C VAL A 27 -27.49 -12.51 -10.43
N ILE A 28 -27.04 -11.68 -9.47
CA ILE A 28 -27.86 -10.58 -8.92
C ILE A 28 -28.24 -9.59 -10.03
N ALA A 29 -27.29 -9.23 -10.91
CA ALA A 29 -27.54 -8.35 -12.04
C ALA A 29 -28.64 -8.90 -12.96
N ARG A 30 -28.60 -10.19 -13.29
CA ARG A 30 -29.67 -10.84 -14.09
C ARG A 30 -31.01 -10.84 -13.37
N MET A 31 -31.06 -11.09 -12.07
CA MET A 31 -32.33 -11.00 -11.31
C MET A 31 -32.93 -9.60 -11.38
N ILE A 32 -32.09 -8.54 -11.34
CA ILE A 32 -32.56 -7.16 -11.52
C ILE A 32 -33.18 -6.98 -12.90
N GLU A 33 -32.51 -7.44 -13.96
CA GLU A 33 -32.98 -7.30 -15.35
C GLU A 33 -34.20 -8.14 -15.66
N ASP A 34 -34.20 -9.42 -15.26
CA ASP A 34 -35.24 -10.38 -15.63
C ASP A 34 -36.53 -10.23 -14.79
N GLU A 35 -36.38 -9.86 -13.52
CA GLU A 35 -37.51 -9.78 -12.58
C GLU A 35 -37.90 -8.33 -12.24
N GLY A 36 -37.16 -7.34 -12.75
CA GLY A 36 -37.42 -5.92 -12.49
C GLY A 36 -37.22 -5.52 -11.03
N LEU A 37 -36.28 -6.15 -10.32
CA LEU A 37 -36.07 -5.90 -8.89
C LEU A 37 -35.44 -4.53 -8.63
N GLU A 38 -35.98 -3.86 -7.60
CA GLU A 38 -35.38 -2.65 -7.04
C GLU A 38 -34.83 -2.97 -5.64
N PHE A 39 -33.51 -2.86 -5.46
CA PHE A 39 -32.87 -3.07 -4.15
C PHE A 39 -33.00 -1.83 -3.28
N LEU A 40 -33.68 -1.93 -2.16
CA LEU A 40 -33.86 -0.85 -1.20
C LEU A 40 -32.63 -0.75 -0.24
N ALA A 41 -32.06 -1.88 0.10
CA ALA A 41 -30.90 -1.95 1.00
C ALA A 41 -30.13 -3.26 0.81
N ALA A 42 -28.87 -3.26 1.14
CA ALA A 42 -28.04 -4.44 1.33
C ALA A 42 -27.62 -4.54 2.80
N LEU A 43 -27.82 -5.70 3.40
CA LEU A 43 -27.40 -6.00 4.77
C LEU A 43 -26.26 -7.02 4.71
N ASN A 44 -25.10 -6.62 5.19
CA ASN A 44 -23.97 -7.53 5.37
C ASN A 44 -23.91 -7.98 6.84
N THR A 45 -23.82 -9.29 7.07
CA THR A 45 -23.69 -9.87 8.40
C THR A 45 -22.23 -10.18 8.70
N GLU A 46 -21.51 -9.18 9.14
CA GLU A 46 -20.12 -9.28 9.57
C GLU A 46 -20.08 -9.38 11.11
N PRO A 47 -19.38 -10.34 11.71
CA PRO A 47 -19.16 -10.33 13.14
C PRO A 47 -18.25 -9.12 13.50
N GLY A 48 -18.87 -8.04 13.97
CA GLY A 48 -18.14 -6.86 14.40
C GLY A 48 -17.32 -7.12 15.67
N GLU A 49 -16.13 -6.55 15.76
CA GLU A 49 -15.37 -6.54 17.01
C GLU A 49 -16.13 -5.70 18.05
N ALA A 50 -16.76 -6.37 19.00
CA ALA A 50 -17.31 -5.69 20.16
C ALA A 50 -16.16 -5.00 20.93
N GLY A 51 -16.20 -3.67 21.03
CA GLY A 51 -15.37 -2.96 21.98
C GLY A 51 -14.39 -1.90 21.48
N LYS A 52 -14.16 -1.73 20.19
CA LYS A 52 -13.27 -0.64 19.70
C LYS A 52 -13.79 0.78 20.02
N SER A 53 -15.08 0.95 20.23
CA SER A 53 -15.70 2.26 20.51
C SER A 53 -16.08 2.48 21.97
N GLY A 54 -15.84 1.50 22.85
CA GLY A 54 -16.36 1.54 24.23
C GLY A 54 -17.89 1.38 24.33
N LEU A 55 -18.59 1.16 23.22
CA LEU A 55 -20.01 0.90 23.17
C LEU A 55 -20.29 -0.57 23.49
N VAL A 56 -21.22 -0.81 24.39
CA VAL A 56 -21.67 -2.17 24.76
C VAL A 56 -22.99 -2.42 24.04
N GLY A 57 -22.99 -3.38 23.12
CA GLY A 57 -24.23 -3.79 22.44
C GLY A 57 -24.00 -4.11 20.96
N PRO A 58 -25.03 -4.61 20.24
CA PRO A 58 -24.97 -4.85 18.83
C PRO A 58 -24.78 -3.53 18.07
N MET A 59 -23.79 -3.51 17.15
CA MET A 59 -23.52 -2.36 16.30
C MET A 59 -24.06 -2.58 14.89
N VAL A 60 -24.56 -1.51 14.29
CA VAL A 60 -24.96 -1.47 12.90
C VAL A 60 -24.04 -0.47 12.19
N TYR A 61 -23.24 -0.96 11.24
CA TYR A 61 -22.39 -0.12 10.41
C TYR A 61 -23.23 0.43 9.25
N LEU A 62 -23.23 1.75 9.06
CA LEU A 62 -24.02 2.43 8.01
C LEU A 62 -23.19 2.71 6.74
N GLY A 63 -22.03 2.12 6.62
CA GLY A 63 -21.14 2.30 5.49
C GLY A 63 -19.89 1.44 5.62
N THR A 64 -18.99 1.60 4.69
CA THR A 64 -17.69 0.90 4.64
C THR A 64 -16.55 1.90 4.62
N LEU A 65 -15.39 1.49 5.12
CA LEU A 65 -14.17 2.25 4.96
C LEU A 65 -13.67 2.16 3.52
N GLY A 66 -13.31 3.31 2.94
CA GLY A 66 -12.56 3.33 1.70
C GLY A 66 -11.13 2.86 1.94
N LYS A 67 -10.58 2.10 0.98
CA LYS A 67 -9.21 1.56 1.05
C LYS A 67 -8.48 1.75 -0.27
N LEU A 68 -7.27 2.29 -0.18
CA LEU A 68 -6.33 2.38 -1.28
C LEU A 68 -5.09 1.56 -0.93
N MET A 69 -4.52 0.88 -1.92
CA MET A 69 -3.28 0.12 -1.76
C MET A 69 -2.17 0.68 -2.65
N PRO A 70 -1.52 1.80 -2.25
CA PRO A 70 -0.40 2.35 -3.00
C PRO A 70 0.71 1.32 -3.11
N SER A 71 1.13 1.02 -4.34
CA SER A 71 2.16 0.05 -4.64
C SER A 71 3.36 0.76 -5.24
N PHE A 72 4.56 0.40 -4.77
CA PHE A 72 5.82 1.00 -5.18
C PHE A 72 6.74 -0.04 -5.78
N TYR A 73 7.15 0.20 -7.01
CA TYR A 73 8.26 -0.50 -7.63
C TYR A 73 9.50 0.40 -7.57
N MET A 74 10.51 -0.05 -6.84
CA MET A 74 11.78 0.65 -6.68
C MET A 74 12.80 0.09 -7.66
N ARG A 75 13.38 0.96 -8.49
CA ARG A 75 14.49 0.63 -9.38
C ARG A 75 15.76 1.31 -8.89
N GLY A 76 16.74 0.50 -8.58
CA GLY A 76 18.11 0.92 -8.26
C GLY A 76 19.08 0.50 -9.34
N ARG A 77 20.32 0.35 -8.93
CA ARG A 77 21.44 -0.12 -9.79
C ARG A 77 22.17 -1.27 -9.11
N GLY A 78 22.27 -2.41 -9.80
CA GLY A 78 23.02 -3.56 -9.32
C GLY A 78 24.54 -3.30 -9.42
N ALA A 79 25.27 -3.83 -8.43
CA ALA A 79 26.74 -3.89 -8.43
C ALA A 79 27.17 -5.10 -7.62
N HIS A 80 28.37 -5.60 -7.83
CA HIS A 80 28.94 -6.64 -6.96
C HIS A 80 29.09 -6.09 -5.54
N VAL A 81 28.85 -6.90 -4.51
CA VAL A 81 28.88 -6.43 -3.12
C VAL A 81 30.23 -5.89 -2.70
N GLY A 82 31.34 -6.37 -3.28
CA GLY A 82 32.67 -5.84 -3.08
C GLY A 82 32.87 -4.39 -3.58
N ASN A 83 32.00 -3.95 -4.50
CA ASN A 83 31.96 -2.60 -5.05
C ASN A 83 30.54 -2.03 -4.87
N CYS A 84 29.99 -2.14 -3.66
CA CYS A 84 28.57 -1.85 -3.40
C CYS A 84 28.17 -0.40 -3.74
N TYR A 85 29.10 0.55 -3.68
CA TYR A 85 28.87 1.95 -4.02
C TYR A 85 28.83 2.21 -5.54
N ASP A 86 29.26 1.26 -6.38
CA ASP A 86 28.96 1.34 -7.82
C ASP A 86 27.46 1.09 -8.11
N GLY A 87 26.70 0.61 -7.11
CA GLY A 87 25.29 0.32 -7.15
C GLY A 87 24.41 1.33 -6.39
N PHE A 88 23.11 1.08 -6.43
CA PHE A 88 22.11 1.73 -5.58
C PHE A 88 21.09 0.70 -5.12
N SER A 89 21.00 0.49 -3.81
CA SER A 89 20.18 -0.55 -3.22
C SER A 89 18.69 -0.16 -3.23
N ALA A 90 17.92 -0.80 -4.10
CA ALA A 90 16.46 -0.69 -4.06
C ALA A 90 15.86 -1.21 -2.75
N ALA A 91 16.50 -2.21 -2.12
CA ALA A 91 16.07 -2.74 -0.82
C ALA A 91 16.22 -1.68 0.29
N LEU A 92 17.32 -0.94 0.32
CA LEU A 92 17.52 0.15 1.28
C LEU A 92 16.49 1.26 1.08
N ALA A 93 16.24 1.66 -0.17
CA ALA A 93 15.29 2.71 -0.49
C ALA A 93 13.84 2.32 -0.11
N VAL A 94 13.41 1.09 -0.42
CA VAL A 94 12.07 0.63 -0.04
C VAL A 94 11.93 0.47 1.47
N SER A 95 12.96 0.01 2.18
CA SER A 95 12.95 -0.08 3.65
C SER A 95 12.77 1.30 4.30
N ARG A 96 13.42 2.34 3.77
CA ARG A 96 13.22 3.72 4.24
C ARG A 96 11.79 4.22 3.99
N LEU A 97 11.20 3.88 2.83
CA LEU A 97 9.81 4.20 2.57
C LEU A 97 8.89 3.54 3.59
N VAL A 98 9.12 2.27 3.91
CA VAL A 98 8.36 1.55 4.95
C VAL A 98 8.50 2.26 6.30
N CYS A 99 9.72 2.56 6.73
CA CYS A 99 9.96 3.29 7.98
C CYS A 99 9.32 4.69 7.99
N ALA A 100 9.22 5.36 6.85
CA ALA A 100 8.61 6.68 6.74
C ALA A 100 7.07 6.63 6.72
N ALA A 101 6.48 5.53 6.25
CA ALA A 101 5.04 5.35 6.12
C ALA A 101 4.41 4.75 7.39
N GLU A 102 5.03 3.71 7.96
CA GLU A 102 4.51 3.04 9.14
C GLU A 102 4.48 3.96 10.35
N GLY A 103 3.33 3.97 11.05
CA GLY A 103 3.12 4.84 12.20
C GLY A 103 3.11 6.35 11.88
N ASN A 104 3.05 6.72 10.61
CA ASN A 104 3.06 8.12 10.21
C ASN A 104 1.69 8.76 10.43
N ARG A 105 1.59 9.63 11.44
CA ARG A 105 0.36 10.33 11.79
C ARG A 105 -0.27 11.14 10.64
N TYR A 106 0.53 11.57 9.68
CA TYR A 106 0.02 12.35 8.55
C TYR A 106 -0.71 11.50 7.51
N LEU A 107 -0.54 10.17 7.56
CA LEU A 107 -1.31 9.22 6.75
C LEU A 107 -2.61 8.78 7.45
N ALA A 108 -2.79 9.12 8.72
CA ALA A 108 -4.02 8.81 9.44
C ALA A 108 -5.24 9.44 8.77
N ASP A 109 -6.37 8.77 8.86
CA ASP A 109 -7.63 9.15 8.21
C ASP A 109 -8.70 9.55 9.24
N PRO A 110 -8.72 10.82 9.70
CA PRO A 110 -9.71 11.28 10.66
C PRO A 110 -11.03 11.64 9.96
N LEU A 111 -12.14 11.14 10.50
CA LEU A 111 -13.48 11.49 10.07
C LEU A 111 -14.45 11.45 11.26
N HIS A 112 -15.24 12.51 11.47
CA HIS A 112 -16.29 12.60 12.48
C HIS A 112 -15.87 12.18 13.91
N GLY A 113 -14.64 12.51 14.33
CA GLY A 113 -14.12 12.20 15.66
C GLY A 113 -13.55 10.77 15.79
N VAL A 114 -13.58 9.98 14.74
CA VAL A 114 -12.89 8.70 14.62
C VAL A 114 -11.64 8.90 13.79
N CYS A 115 -10.55 8.23 14.14
CA CYS A 115 -9.31 8.29 13.40
C CYS A 115 -8.81 6.88 13.11
N GLU A 116 -8.76 6.54 11.83
CA GLU A 116 -8.22 5.26 11.39
C GLU A 116 -6.71 5.39 11.15
N PRO A 117 -5.90 4.49 11.74
CA PRO A 117 -4.48 4.43 11.44
C PRO A 117 -4.29 3.97 9.99
N SER A 118 -3.28 4.55 9.32
CA SER A 118 -3.07 4.34 7.90
C SER A 118 -1.59 4.22 7.58
N GLY A 119 -1.26 3.77 6.37
CA GLY A 119 0.12 3.63 5.90
C GLY A 119 0.80 2.33 6.36
N VAL A 120 0.04 1.28 6.65
CA VAL A 120 0.59 -0.03 7.03
C VAL A 120 1.15 -0.74 5.81
N CYS A 121 2.40 -1.17 5.87
CA CYS A 121 3.03 -1.99 4.84
C CYS A 121 2.49 -3.43 4.91
N LEU A 122 1.88 -3.89 3.83
CA LEU A 122 1.31 -5.24 3.76
C LEU A 122 2.29 -6.27 3.20
N ASP A 123 3.21 -5.84 2.34
CA ASP A 123 4.25 -6.70 1.81
C ASP A 123 5.43 -5.87 1.31
N MET A 124 6.63 -6.40 1.46
CA MET A 124 7.87 -5.84 0.95
C MET A 124 8.78 -6.96 0.44
N LYS A 125 9.25 -6.84 -0.78
CA LYS A 125 10.09 -7.86 -1.43
C LYS A 125 11.25 -7.27 -2.19
N VAL A 126 12.40 -7.93 -2.12
CA VAL A 126 13.47 -7.80 -3.11
C VAL A 126 13.11 -8.68 -4.30
N LEU A 127 12.98 -8.09 -5.49
CA LEU A 127 12.61 -8.79 -6.70
C LEU A 127 13.86 -9.46 -7.31
N ARG A 128 14.14 -10.66 -6.82
CA ARG A 128 15.27 -11.49 -7.22
C ARG A 128 14.81 -12.94 -7.28
N GLU A 129 15.06 -13.59 -8.41
CA GLU A 129 14.65 -14.98 -8.63
C GLU A 129 15.69 -15.98 -8.10
N ASN A 130 16.98 -15.62 -8.19
CA ASN A 130 18.08 -16.50 -7.83
C ASN A 130 19.05 -15.82 -6.90
N TYR A 131 19.85 -16.61 -6.20
CA TYR A 131 20.97 -16.12 -5.40
C TYR A 131 21.95 -15.32 -6.28
N SER A 132 22.38 -14.17 -5.78
CA SER A 132 23.36 -13.31 -6.43
C SER A 132 24.11 -12.47 -5.41
N VAL A 133 25.41 -12.37 -5.57
CA VAL A 133 26.30 -11.56 -4.70
C VAL A 133 26.34 -10.11 -5.23
N THR A 134 25.15 -9.52 -5.37
CA THR A 134 25.00 -8.16 -5.91
C THR A 134 24.07 -7.32 -5.06
N VAL A 135 24.27 -6.00 -5.08
CA VAL A 135 23.33 -5.01 -4.54
C VAL A 135 21.97 -5.18 -5.21
N PRO A 136 20.84 -5.26 -4.46
CA PRO A 136 19.52 -5.43 -5.03
C PRO A 136 19.13 -4.23 -5.89
N ALA A 137 18.92 -4.48 -7.19
CA ALA A 137 18.54 -3.44 -8.15
C ALA A 137 17.02 -3.20 -8.25
N ARG A 138 16.21 -4.11 -7.73
CA ARG A 138 14.74 -4.02 -7.79
C ARG A 138 14.11 -4.47 -6.49
N ALA A 139 13.16 -3.68 -5.99
CA ALA A 139 12.37 -4.01 -4.82
C ALA A 139 10.93 -3.50 -5.01
N TYR A 140 10.03 -3.99 -4.19
CA TYR A 140 8.63 -3.69 -4.24
C TYR A 140 8.07 -3.61 -2.82
N ALA A 141 7.12 -2.71 -2.59
CA ALA A 141 6.28 -2.70 -1.40
C ALA A 141 4.89 -2.16 -1.73
N TYR A 142 3.87 -2.57 -0.97
CA TYR A 142 2.57 -1.94 -1.02
C TYR A 142 1.99 -1.77 0.38
N PHE A 143 1.09 -0.82 0.50
CA PHE A 143 0.58 -0.33 1.77
C PHE A 143 -0.94 -0.37 1.77
N ASN A 144 -1.52 -0.42 2.98
CA ASN A 144 -2.93 -0.17 3.19
C ASN A 144 -3.10 1.29 3.67
N CYS A 145 -3.86 2.07 2.93
CA CYS A 145 -4.23 3.43 3.30
C CYS A 145 -5.75 3.59 3.23
N PHE A 146 -6.33 4.15 4.28
CA PHE A 146 -7.76 4.43 4.30
C PHE A 146 -8.10 5.72 3.55
N THR A 147 -9.30 5.75 2.96
CA THR A 147 -9.82 6.88 2.16
C THR A 147 -11.22 7.28 2.59
N THR A 148 -11.54 7.15 3.89
CA THR A 148 -12.84 7.51 4.44
C THR A 148 -13.00 9.04 4.53
N GLY A 149 -12.04 9.72 5.16
CA GLY A 149 -11.94 11.18 5.21
C GLY A 149 -10.91 11.75 4.23
N ASN A 150 -9.94 10.94 3.81
CA ASN A 150 -8.94 11.31 2.82
C ASN A 150 -9.38 10.94 1.41
N THR A 151 -9.06 11.77 0.41
CA THR A 151 -9.25 11.39 -0.99
C THR A 151 -8.09 10.53 -1.49
N PRO A 152 -8.32 9.69 -2.53
CA PRO A 152 -7.24 8.92 -3.16
C PRO A 152 -6.08 9.78 -3.64
N GLU A 153 -6.36 10.96 -4.22
CA GLU A 153 -5.35 11.89 -4.70
C GLU A 153 -4.47 12.41 -3.56
N LYS A 154 -5.07 12.74 -2.41
CA LYS A 154 -4.34 13.19 -1.23
C LYS A 154 -3.42 12.09 -0.70
N VAL A 155 -3.92 10.85 -0.59
CA VAL A 155 -3.12 9.70 -0.16
C VAL A 155 -1.96 9.47 -1.13
N MET A 156 -2.21 9.44 -2.44
CA MET A 156 -1.17 9.24 -3.45
C MET A 156 -0.13 10.35 -3.43
N HIS A 157 -0.55 11.60 -3.27
CA HIS A 157 0.38 12.73 -3.14
C HIS A 157 1.29 12.59 -1.92
N GLN A 158 0.73 12.24 -0.76
CA GLN A 158 1.49 12.03 0.46
C GLN A 158 2.48 10.86 0.31
N MET A 159 2.04 9.73 -0.22
CA MET A 159 2.88 8.55 -0.41
C MET A 159 3.99 8.80 -1.45
N LYS A 160 3.72 9.52 -2.54
CA LYS A 160 4.72 9.98 -3.52
C LYS A 160 5.78 10.87 -2.85
N GLY A 161 5.36 11.78 -1.97
CA GLY A 161 6.26 12.63 -1.18
C GLY A 161 7.15 11.82 -0.22
N LEU A 162 6.62 10.79 0.45
CA LEU A 162 7.40 9.90 1.30
C LEU A 162 8.41 9.10 0.48
N ALA A 163 8.03 8.59 -0.69
CA ALA A 163 8.92 7.85 -1.58
C ALA A 163 10.07 8.74 -2.09
N SER A 164 9.79 9.99 -2.49
CA SER A 164 10.81 10.95 -2.92
C SER A 164 11.81 11.24 -1.81
N ARG A 165 11.32 11.42 -0.59
CA ARG A 165 12.18 11.63 0.59
C ARG A 165 13.03 10.39 0.89
N ALA A 166 12.45 9.21 0.88
CA ALA A 166 13.17 7.96 1.12
C ALA A 166 14.31 7.73 0.12
N LEU A 167 14.08 8.05 -1.16
CA LEU A 167 15.11 7.99 -2.19
C LEU A 167 16.24 9.02 -1.95
N ALA A 168 15.87 10.27 -1.64
CA ALA A 168 16.83 11.33 -1.39
C ALA A 168 17.72 11.02 -0.16
N GLU A 169 17.12 10.58 0.93
CA GLU A 169 17.83 10.17 2.15
C GLU A 169 18.72 8.94 1.90
N THR A 170 18.29 8.00 1.08
CA THR A 170 19.11 6.85 0.68
C THR A 170 20.33 7.31 -0.12
N SER A 171 20.13 8.20 -1.09
CA SER A 171 21.22 8.75 -1.90
C SER A 171 22.22 9.51 -1.05
N ALA A 172 21.75 10.37 -0.13
CA ALA A 172 22.59 11.13 0.77
C ALA A 172 23.43 10.22 1.70
N GLN A 173 22.79 9.21 2.31
CA GLN A 173 23.52 8.26 3.17
C GLN A 173 24.62 7.52 2.40
N LEU A 174 24.32 7.06 1.18
CA LEU A 174 25.31 6.33 0.39
C LEU A 174 26.47 7.24 -0.02
N ALA A 175 26.20 8.51 -0.33
CA ALA A 175 27.23 9.50 -0.63
C ALA A 175 28.17 9.73 0.56
N GLU A 176 27.60 10.04 1.73
CA GLU A 176 28.34 10.24 2.97
C GLU A 176 29.18 9.02 3.35
N SER A 177 28.60 7.82 3.25
CA SER A 177 29.31 6.58 3.57
C SER A 177 30.43 6.27 2.57
N CYS A 178 30.22 6.55 1.29
CA CYS A 178 31.26 6.37 0.27
C CYS A 178 32.44 7.33 0.48
N GLU A 179 32.16 8.58 0.81
CA GLU A 179 33.20 9.59 1.12
C GLU A 179 34.02 9.14 2.33
N ALA A 180 33.37 8.77 3.43
CA ALA A 180 34.07 8.31 4.65
C ALA A 180 34.94 7.07 4.39
N LEU A 181 34.46 6.11 3.58
CA LEU A 181 35.27 4.93 3.23
C LEU A 181 36.39 5.24 2.26
N THR A 182 36.25 6.23 1.40
CA THR A 182 37.28 6.69 0.49
C THR A 182 38.46 7.26 1.28
N GLU A 183 38.20 7.98 2.37
CA GLU A 183 39.24 8.43 3.30
C GLU A 183 40.03 7.26 3.98
N MET A 184 39.34 6.09 4.08
CA MET A 184 39.92 4.86 4.61
C MET A 184 40.63 3.98 3.53
N GLY A 185 40.66 4.45 2.28
CA GLY A 185 41.32 3.77 1.16
C GLY A 185 40.41 2.96 0.23
N TYR A 186 39.09 3.09 0.35
CA TYR A 186 38.15 2.52 -0.62
C TYR A 186 38.18 3.32 -1.93
N ASP A 187 38.19 2.63 -3.08
CA ASP A 187 38.05 3.31 -4.38
C ASP A 187 36.58 3.69 -4.64
N GLY A 188 36.21 4.89 -4.22
CA GLY A 188 34.88 5.48 -4.45
C GLY A 188 34.70 6.22 -5.79
N SER A 189 35.70 6.15 -6.68
CA SER A 189 35.72 6.95 -7.92
C SER A 189 34.57 6.71 -8.89
N ARG A 190 33.88 5.57 -8.77
CA ARG A 190 32.72 5.20 -9.60
C ARG A 190 31.36 5.52 -8.98
N PHE A 191 31.34 6.01 -7.76
CA PHE A 191 30.11 6.37 -7.11
C PHE A 191 29.49 7.60 -7.80
N VAL A 192 28.29 7.42 -8.31
CA VAL A 192 27.45 8.51 -8.83
C VAL A 192 26.15 8.48 -8.07
N PRO A 193 25.87 9.46 -7.19
CA PRO A 193 24.60 9.52 -6.51
C PRO A 193 23.48 9.65 -7.55
N PRO A 194 22.46 8.79 -7.50
CA PRO A 194 21.33 8.91 -8.42
C PRO A 194 20.50 10.14 -8.07
N GLU A 195 19.97 10.80 -9.07
CA GLU A 195 18.92 11.78 -8.88
C GLU A 195 17.61 11.06 -8.58
N PRO A 196 16.98 11.30 -7.40
CA PRO A 196 15.75 10.65 -7.05
C PRO A 196 14.60 11.14 -7.91
N ALA A 197 13.90 10.21 -8.55
CA ALA A 197 12.70 10.50 -9.33
C ALA A 197 11.60 9.50 -8.97
N VAL A 198 10.38 10.00 -8.78
CA VAL A 198 9.19 9.20 -8.48
C VAL A 198 8.09 9.56 -9.47
N TYR A 199 7.63 8.56 -10.17
CA TYR A 199 6.58 8.68 -11.18
C TYR A 199 5.37 7.85 -10.77
N THR A 200 4.19 8.31 -11.10
CA THR A 200 3.00 7.48 -11.17
C THR A 200 3.01 6.68 -12.48
N LEU A 201 2.21 5.61 -12.55
CA LEU A 201 2.12 4.83 -13.80
C LEU A 201 1.68 5.72 -14.97
N GLY A 202 0.71 6.61 -14.78
CA GLY A 202 0.24 7.53 -15.81
C GLY A 202 1.25 8.61 -16.22
N GLU A 203 2.31 8.86 -15.44
CA GLU A 203 3.42 9.77 -15.85
C GLU A 203 4.49 9.02 -16.67
N LEU A 204 4.37 7.69 -16.80
CA LEU A 204 5.29 6.86 -17.58
C LEU A 204 4.74 6.48 -18.96
N GLU A 205 3.45 6.70 -19.20
CA GLU A 205 2.76 6.50 -20.48
C GLU A 205 2.87 7.75 -21.38
#